data_3b91342b677e91578b45bae0bd0d322c
#
_entry.id   3b91342b677e91578b45bae0bd0d322c
#
_cell.length_a   1.000
_cell.length_b   1.000
_cell.length_c   1.000
_cell.angle_alpha   90.00
_cell.angle_beta   90.00
_cell.angle_gamma   90.00
#
_symmetry.space_group_name_H-M   'P 1'
#
loop_
_entity.id
_entity.type
_entity.pdbx_description
1 polymer ?
#
loop_
_entity_poly.entity_id
_entity_poly.type
_entity_poly.pdbx_seq_one_letter_code
_entity_poly.pdbx_strand_id
1 'polypeptide(L)'
;FLEIGRERTYGRMAPHVSHVGVHDHGFNNVSTWGALRRLALEGRYEPEGRERDLCELALKASGAVQARRWTRTSDGGGYVYSFNGPHSLFADTMRSLRSLALAHRLGHALLEEGDRPVSLLERLVLHARTTSRFAVYKGRGRDVWDERGRVAHESLFDVVDGSYRCPG
;
A
#
# COMPACT_ATOMS: atom_id res chain seq x y z
N PHE A 1 -19.09 15.83 12.81
CA PHE A 1 -18.38 14.74 12.07
C PHE A 1 -16.91 14.63 12.49
N LEU A 2 -16.19 15.73 12.71
CA LEU A 2 -14.78 15.69 13.12
C LEU A 2 -14.58 14.92 14.42
N GLU A 3 -15.34 15.24 15.46
CA GLU A 3 -15.26 14.57 16.77
C GLU A 3 -15.50 13.06 16.67
N ILE A 4 -16.52 12.64 15.89
CA ILE A 4 -16.78 11.23 15.63
C ILE A 4 -15.59 10.58 14.91
N GLY A 5 -14.98 11.28 13.95
CA GLY A 5 -13.80 10.81 13.23
C GLY A 5 -12.58 10.63 14.14
N ARG A 6 -12.32 11.60 15.03
CA ARG A 6 -11.26 11.55 16.04
C ARG A 6 -11.47 10.38 17.00
N GLU A 7 -12.62 10.31 17.63
CA GLU A 7 -12.96 9.24 18.57
C GLU A 7 -12.80 7.84 17.95
N ARG A 8 -13.35 7.64 16.76
CA ARG A 8 -13.27 6.34 16.09
C ARG A 8 -11.86 6.00 15.63
N THR A 9 -11.09 6.98 15.17
CA THR A 9 -9.70 6.75 14.75
C THR A 9 -8.84 6.35 15.96
N TYR A 10 -8.84 7.14 17.02
CA TYR A 10 -8.04 6.83 18.21
C TYR A 10 -8.54 5.62 18.98
N GLY A 11 -9.86 5.45 19.09
CA GLY A 11 -10.46 4.38 19.88
C GLY A 11 -10.53 3.01 19.17
N ARG A 12 -10.54 2.98 17.82
CA ARG A 12 -10.83 1.72 17.09
C ARG A 12 -9.81 1.36 16.03
N MET A 13 -9.00 2.31 15.53
CA MET A 13 -8.06 2.02 14.44
C MET A 13 -6.68 1.55 14.90
N ALA A 14 -6.40 1.57 16.20
CA ALA A 14 -5.09 1.12 16.71
C ALA A 14 -4.71 -0.32 16.28
N PRO A 15 -5.61 -1.33 16.38
CA PRO A 15 -5.30 -2.69 15.92
C PRO A 15 -5.00 -2.77 14.42
N HIS A 16 -5.57 -1.86 13.62
CA HIS A 16 -5.40 -1.83 12.17
C HIS A 16 -4.06 -1.23 11.74
N VAL A 17 -3.33 -0.54 12.63
CA VAL A 17 -2.01 0.02 12.31
C VAL A 17 -0.98 -1.09 12.04
N SER A 18 -1.09 -2.22 12.73
CA SER A 18 -0.20 -3.38 12.58
C SER A 18 -0.81 -4.56 11.82
N HIS A 19 -2.03 -4.41 11.29
CA HIS A 19 -2.76 -5.51 10.64
C HIS A 19 -2.10 -5.91 9.31
N VAL A 20 -1.60 -7.13 9.21
CA VAL A 20 -0.87 -7.66 8.05
C VAL A 20 -1.75 -8.46 7.07
N GLY A 21 -3.02 -8.69 7.38
CA GLY A 21 -3.89 -9.64 6.69
C GLY A 21 -4.42 -9.18 5.33
N VAL A 22 -4.42 -7.87 5.02
CA VAL A 22 -5.06 -7.32 3.83
C VAL A 22 -4.18 -6.33 3.07
N HIS A 23 -4.34 -6.27 1.74
CA HIS A 23 -3.67 -5.28 0.89
C HIS A 23 -4.26 -3.87 1.02
N ASP A 24 -5.48 -3.75 1.56
CA ASP A 24 -6.17 -2.48 1.84
C ASP A 24 -5.64 -1.75 3.08
N HIS A 25 -4.72 -2.36 3.80
CA HIS A 25 -4.15 -1.82 5.03
C HIS A 25 -3.76 -0.34 4.90
N GLY A 26 -2.98 0.01 3.87
CA GLY A 26 -2.54 1.38 3.63
C GLY A 26 -3.69 2.34 3.32
N PHE A 27 -4.68 1.90 2.54
CA PHE A 27 -5.88 2.68 2.26
C PHE A 27 -6.66 3.01 3.53
N ASN A 28 -6.89 2.02 4.39
CA ASN A 28 -7.63 2.19 5.64
C ASN A 28 -6.94 3.18 6.58
N ASN A 29 -5.63 3.05 6.77
CA ASN A 29 -4.87 3.92 7.67
C ASN A 29 -4.71 5.34 7.12
N VAL A 30 -4.53 5.52 5.82
CA VAL A 30 -4.48 6.86 5.21
C VAL A 30 -5.83 7.55 5.26
N SER A 31 -6.93 6.80 5.12
CA SER A 31 -8.29 7.36 5.18
C SER A 31 -8.73 7.75 6.60
N THR A 32 -8.04 7.31 7.63
CA THR A 32 -8.30 7.61 9.04
C THR A 32 -7.19 8.50 9.62
N TRP A 33 -6.07 7.93 10.06
CA TRP A 33 -4.92 8.66 10.60
C TRP A 33 -4.39 9.74 9.64
N GLY A 34 -4.31 9.41 8.34
CA GLY A 34 -3.87 10.36 7.32
C GLY A 34 -4.85 11.50 7.11
N ALA A 35 -6.17 11.24 7.20
CA ALA A 35 -7.18 12.27 7.10
C ALA A 35 -7.12 13.25 8.28
N LEU A 36 -6.97 12.76 9.51
CA LEU A 36 -6.80 13.62 10.70
C LEU A 36 -5.55 14.49 10.57
N ARG A 37 -4.41 13.87 10.23
CA ARG A 37 -3.17 14.64 10.01
C ARG A 37 -3.34 15.72 8.95
N ARG A 38 -4.00 15.41 7.83
CA ARG A 38 -4.26 16.37 6.75
C ARG A 38 -5.11 17.54 7.25
N LEU A 39 -6.21 17.26 7.96
CA LEU A 39 -7.09 18.31 8.50
C LEU A 39 -6.36 19.23 9.49
N ALA A 40 -5.46 18.67 10.31
CA ALA A 40 -4.62 19.46 11.20
C ALA A 40 -3.63 20.36 10.42
N LEU A 41 -2.99 19.84 9.36
CA LEU A 41 -2.09 20.62 8.51
C LEU A 41 -2.82 21.71 7.72
N GLU A 42 -4.09 21.49 7.38
CA GLU A 42 -4.96 22.49 6.75
C GLU A 42 -5.51 23.53 7.74
N GLY A 43 -5.16 23.43 9.04
CA GLY A 43 -5.66 24.34 10.10
C GLY A 43 -7.16 24.18 10.37
N ARG A 44 -7.75 23.05 10.04
CA ARG A 44 -9.19 22.78 10.21
C ARG A 44 -9.54 22.27 11.61
N TYR A 45 -8.57 21.87 12.38
CA TYR A 45 -8.65 21.66 13.82
C TYR A 45 -7.25 21.70 14.43
N GLU A 46 -7.18 22.03 15.73
CA GLU A 46 -5.93 21.96 16.48
C GLU A 46 -5.83 20.61 17.20
N PRO A 47 -4.80 19.80 16.89
CA PRO A 47 -4.59 18.52 17.58
C PRO A 47 -4.26 18.73 19.07
N GLU A 48 -4.88 17.94 19.93
CA GLU A 48 -4.65 17.99 21.36
C GLU A 48 -3.46 17.10 21.77
N GLY A 49 -2.63 17.59 22.69
CA GLY A 49 -1.53 16.83 23.25
C GLY A 49 -0.61 16.23 22.18
N ARG A 50 -0.58 14.89 22.10
CA ARG A 50 0.27 14.13 21.16
C ARG A 50 -0.47 13.58 19.93
N GLU A 51 -1.65 14.04 19.62
CA GLU A 51 -2.44 13.53 18.51
C GLU A 51 -1.70 13.58 17.17
N ARG A 52 -0.95 14.65 16.91
CA ARG A 52 -0.12 14.75 15.70
C ARG A 52 0.94 13.66 15.65
N ASP A 53 1.66 13.45 16.76
CA ASP A 53 2.72 12.44 16.86
C ASP A 53 2.15 11.04 16.67
N LEU A 54 0.97 10.75 17.25
CA LEU A 54 0.28 9.48 17.10
C LEU A 54 -0.14 9.23 15.64
N CYS A 55 -0.69 10.24 14.96
CA CYS A 55 -1.03 10.13 13.55
C CYS A 55 0.21 9.84 12.68
N GLU A 56 1.32 10.52 12.94
CA GLU A 56 2.57 10.31 12.20
C GLU A 56 3.19 8.95 12.49
N LEU A 57 3.18 8.50 13.74
CA LEU A 57 3.64 7.17 14.13
C LEU A 57 2.78 6.08 13.46
N ALA A 58 1.45 6.20 13.49
CA ALA A 58 0.55 5.28 12.84
C ALA A 58 0.80 5.19 11.32
N LEU A 59 1.04 6.32 10.66
CA LEU A 59 1.34 6.37 9.23
C LEU A 59 2.70 5.76 8.89
N LYS A 60 3.73 6.01 9.71
CA LYS A 60 5.05 5.36 9.58
C LYS A 60 4.93 3.85 9.71
N ALA A 61 4.30 3.37 10.77
CA ALA A 61 4.06 1.94 11.00
C ALA A 61 3.24 1.31 9.85
N SER A 62 2.17 1.97 9.42
CA SER A 62 1.34 1.50 8.30
C SER A 62 2.13 1.36 7.00
N GLY A 63 3.01 2.32 6.68
CA GLY A 63 3.87 2.21 5.50
C GLY A 63 4.81 1.01 5.56
N ALA A 64 5.42 0.74 6.70
CA ALA A 64 6.29 -0.43 6.90
C ALA A 64 5.50 -1.75 6.80
N VAL A 65 4.33 -1.84 7.44
CA VAL A 65 3.45 -3.01 7.37
C VAL A 65 3.00 -3.29 5.93
N GLN A 66 2.56 -2.26 5.20
CA GLN A 66 2.16 -2.39 3.80
C GLN A 66 3.34 -2.84 2.93
N ALA A 67 4.52 -2.27 3.13
CA ALA A 67 5.73 -2.61 2.38
C ALA A 67 6.19 -4.05 2.63
N ARG A 68 5.97 -4.61 3.81
CA ARG A 68 6.38 -5.98 4.16
C ARG A 68 5.64 -7.04 3.34
N ARG A 69 4.44 -6.75 2.84
CA ARG A 69 3.66 -7.63 1.95
C ARG A 69 4.26 -7.60 0.54
N TRP A 70 5.39 -8.24 0.31
CA TRP A 70 6.14 -8.06 -0.93
C TRP A 70 6.47 -9.35 -1.65
N THR A 71 6.17 -9.41 -2.94
CA THR A 71 6.61 -10.45 -3.87
C THR A 71 7.47 -9.82 -4.96
N ARG A 72 8.59 -10.44 -5.28
CA ARG A 72 9.45 -10.07 -6.40
C ARG A 72 8.96 -10.73 -7.67
N THR A 73 9.14 -10.05 -8.81
CA THR A 73 8.86 -10.61 -10.13
C THR A 73 10.16 -10.92 -10.87
N SER A 74 10.12 -11.89 -11.79
CA SER A 74 11.29 -12.37 -12.56
C SER A 74 11.97 -11.28 -13.40
N ASP A 75 11.25 -10.21 -13.72
CA ASP A 75 11.75 -9.06 -14.50
C ASP A 75 12.43 -7.96 -13.65
N GLY A 76 12.71 -8.26 -12.39
CA GLY A 76 13.31 -7.31 -11.44
C GLY A 76 12.32 -6.33 -10.82
N GLY A 77 11.01 -6.46 -11.10
CA GLY A 77 9.93 -5.72 -10.47
C GLY A 77 9.53 -6.30 -9.12
N GLY A 78 8.33 -5.95 -8.69
CA GLY A 78 7.71 -6.50 -7.49
C GLY A 78 6.41 -5.80 -7.15
N TYR A 79 5.65 -6.40 -6.25
CA TYR A 79 4.36 -5.89 -5.85
C TYR A 79 4.01 -6.19 -4.40
N VAL A 80 3.15 -5.36 -3.84
CA VAL A 80 2.44 -5.63 -2.58
C VAL A 80 1.35 -6.63 -2.90
N TYR A 81 1.45 -7.84 -2.36
CA TYR A 81 0.50 -8.91 -2.66
C TYR A 81 -0.85 -8.74 -1.96
N SER A 82 -1.90 -9.27 -2.60
CA SER A 82 -3.28 -9.24 -2.11
C SER A 82 -3.50 -10.19 -0.91
N PHE A 83 -4.73 -10.19 -0.37
CA PHE A 83 -5.11 -11.15 0.68
C PHE A 83 -5.17 -12.62 0.15
N ASN A 84 -5.24 -12.82 -1.18
CA ASN A 84 -5.20 -14.16 -1.77
C ASN A 84 -3.81 -14.82 -1.62
N GLY A 85 -2.77 -14.04 -1.30
CA GLY A 85 -1.43 -14.56 -1.03
C GLY A 85 -0.34 -14.00 -1.94
N PRO A 86 0.91 -14.47 -1.76
CA PRO A 86 2.08 -13.92 -2.45
C PRO A 86 2.04 -14.00 -3.98
N HIS A 87 1.25 -14.92 -4.54
CA HIS A 87 1.09 -15.10 -5.99
C HIS A 87 0.15 -14.08 -6.64
N SER A 88 -0.55 -13.26 -5.85
CA SER A 88 -1.66 -12.44 -6.32
C SER A 88 -1.38 -10.94 -6.20
N LEU A 89 -1.44 -10.25 -7.35
CA LEU A 89 -1.42 -8.80 -7.44
C LEU A 89 -2.83 -8.30 -7.78
N PHE A 90 -3.42 -7.48 -6.90
CA PHE A 90 -4.67 -6.78 -7.18
C PHE A 90 -4.39 -5.37 -7.68
N ALA A 91 -5.06 -4.97 -8.77
CA ALA A 91 -4.90 -3.64 -9.35
C ALA A 91 -5.32 -2.52 -8.38
N ASP A 92 -6.32 -2.74 -7.55
CA ASP A 92 -6.83 -1.77 -6.58
C ASP A 92 -5.89 -1.54 -5.38
N THR A 93 -4.87 -2.39 -5.17
CA THR A 93 -3.81 -2.15 -4.19
C THR A 93 -3.12 -0.80 -4.42
N MET A 94 -3.21 -0.24 -5.63
CA MET A 94 -2.71 1.10 -5.94
C MET A 94 -3.21 2.18 -4.97
N ARG A 95 -4.44 2.09 -4.47
CA ARG A 95 -4.98 3.05 -3.48
C ARG A 95 -4.24 3.00 -2.13
N SER A 96 -3.69 1.84 -1.78
CA SER A 96 -2.94 1.62 -0.54
C SER A 96 -1.51 2.14 -0.57
N LEU A 97 -0.94 2.38 -1.75
CA LEU A 97 0.45 2.85 -1.90
C LEU A 97 0.68 4.25 -1.32
N ARG A 98 -0.38 5.02 -1.09
CA ARG A 98 -0.28 6.32 -0.42
C ARG A 98 0.32 6.20 0.99
N SER A 99 0.16 5.06 1.67
CA SER A 99 0.79 4.81 2.97
C SER A 99 2.31 4.75 2.86
N LEU A 100 2.85 4.13 1.79
CA LEU A 100 4.28 4.09 1.52
C LEU A 100 4.83 5.49 1.23
N ALA A 101 4.10 6.27 0.42
CA ALA A 101 4.49 7.64 0.09
C ALA A 101 4.52 8.54 1.31
N LEU A 102 3.49 8.47 2.17
CA LEU A 102 3.41 9.27 3.39
C LEU A 102 4.50 8.88 4.39
N ALA A 103 4.69 7.57 4.64
CA ALA A 103 5.73 7.10 5.55
C ALA A 103 7.13 7.49 5.05
N HIS A 104 7.39 7.38 3.75
CA HIS A 104 8.64 7.85 3.15
C HIS A 104 8.86 9.36 3.38
N ARG A 105 7.84 10.19 3.14
CA ARG A 105 7.91 11.64 3.38
C ARG A 105 8.10 11.99 4.86
N LEU A 106 7.70 11.13 5.77
CA LEU A 106 7.94 11.23 7.21
C LEU A 106 9.31 10.68 7.63
N GLY A 107 10.19 10.40 6.67
CA GLY A 107 11.55 9.92 6.91
C GLY A 107 11.63 8.48 7.39
N HIS A 108 10.62 7.63 7.08
CA HIS A 108 10.56 6.25 7.54
C HIS A 108 11.00 5.25 6.46
N ALA A 109 11.55 4.13 6.90
CA ALA A 109 11.89 2.98 6.08
C ALA A 109 11.40 1.70 6.77
N LEU A 110 11.19 0.63 6.00
CA LEU A 110 11.03 -0.70 6.57
C LEU A 110 12.43 -1.25 6.89
N LEU A 111 12.65 -1.66 8.13
CA LEU A 111 13.85 -2.40 8.50
C LEU A 111 13.57 -3.90 8.35
N GLU A 112 14.37 -4.58 7.55
CA GLU A 112 14.39 -6.02 7.43
C GLU A 112 15.45 -6.62 8.37
N GLU A 113 15.60 -7.94 8.31
CA GLU A 113 16.57 -8.67 9.10
C GLU A 113 18.00 -8.10 8.95
N GLY A 114 18.72 -7.97 10.06
CA GLY A 114 20.04 -7.32 10.10
C GLY A 114 19.98 -5.80 9.93
N ASP A 115 18.87 -5.18 10.31
CA ASP A 115 18.64 -3.71 10.22
C ASP A 115 18.79 -3.13 8.81
N ARG A 116 18.65 -3.97 7.78
CA ARG A 116 18.74 -3.53 6.39
C ARG A 116 17.55 -2.65 6.01
N PRO A 117 17.77 -1.38 5.64
CA PRO A 117 16.69 -0.49 5.27
C PRO A 117 16.14 -0.83 3.87
N VAL A 118 14.82 -0.87 3.76
CA VAL A 118 14.09 -1.02 2.50
C VAL A 118 13.35 0.28 2.19
N SER A 119 13.60 0.83 1.02
CA SER A 119 12.98 2.07 0.55
C SER A 119 11.49 1.85 0.27
N LEU A 120 10.64 2.58 1.02
CA LEU A 120 9.19 2.57 0.80
C LEU A 120 8.83 3.20 -0.55
N LEU A 121 9.56 4.23 -0.97
CA LEU A 121 9.37 4.87 -2.27
C LEU A 121 9.71 3.90 -3.41
N GLU A 122 10.80 3.15 -3.30
CA GLU A 122 11.18 2.16 -4.31
C GLU A 122 10.09 1.08 -4.45
N ARG A 123 9.60 0.52 -3.34
CA ARG A 123 8.51 -0.47 -3.37
C ARG A 123 7.22 0.10 -3.97
N LEU A 124 6.90 1.36 -3.69
CA LEU A 124 5.78 2.06 -4.33
C LEU A 124 5.95 2.11 -5.84
N VAL A 125 7.11 2.59 -6.32
CA VAL A 125 7.40 2.75 -7.75
C VAL A 125 7.40 1.40 -8.47
N LEU A 126 8.04 0.38 -7.88
CA LEU A 126 8.06 -0.97 -8.44
C LEU A 126 6.66 -1.57 -8.53
N HIS A 127 5.84 -1.45 -7.48
CA HIS A 127 4.45 -1.92 -7.52
C HIS A 127 3.65 -1.23 -8.62
N ALA A 128 3.74 0.10 -8.72
CA ALA A 128 3.01 0.85 -9.74
C ALA A 128 3.41 0.44 -11.18
N ARG A 129 4.70 0.21 -11.42
CA ARG A 129 5.23 -0.29 -12.69
C ARG A 129 4.73 -1.70 -12.99
N THR A 130 4.79 -2.60 -12.01
CA THR A 130 4.32 -3.98 -12.13
C THR A 130 2.81 -4.01 -12.41
N THR A 131 2.00 -3.24 -11.70
CA THR A 131 0.57 -3.11 -11.97
C THR A 131 0.30 -2.57 -13.39
N SER A 132 0.99 -1.51 -13.80
CA SER A 132 0.86 -0.96 -15.16
C SER A 132 1.25 -1.98 -16.24
N ARG A 133 2.22 -2.85 -15.97
CA ARG A 133 2.69 -3.85 -16.92
C ARG A 133 1.74 -5.03 -17.04
N PHE A 134 1.26 -5.56 -15.92
CA PHE A 134 0.57 -6.84 -15.88
C PHE A 134 -0.95 -6.73 -15.70
N ALA A 135 -1.46 -5.69 -15.03
CA ALA A 135 -2.89 -5.51 -14.85
C ALA A 135 -3.53 -4.63 -15.93
N VAL A 136 -2.79 -3.68 -16.52
CA VAL A 136 -3.33 -2.76 -17.55
C VAL A 136 -3.04 -3.33 -18.95
N TYR A 137 -4.10 -3.54 -19.71
CA TYR A 137 -4.05 -4.01 -21.08
C TYR A 137 -3.78 -2.86 -22.06
N LYS A 138 -2.89 -3.12 -23.03
CA LYS A 138 -2.42 -2.08 -23.98
C LYS A 138 -2.76 -2.38 -25.44
N GLY A 139 -3.54 -3.44 -25.70
CA GLY A 139 -3.90 -3.89 -27.05
C GLY A 139 -2.70 -4.36 -27.85
N ARG A 140 -1.79 -5.13 -27.23
CA ARG A 140 -0.57 -5.66 -27.86
C ARG A 140 -0.60 -7.17 -28.08
N GLY A 141 -1.75 -7.80 -27.88
CA GLY A 141 -1.94 -9.24 -28.08
C GLY A 141 -1.30 -10.10 -27.00
N ARG A 142 -1.22 -9.61 -25.74
CA ARG A 142 -0.66 -10.37 -24.61
C ARG A 142 -1.42 -11.68 -24.37
N ASP A 143 -2.72 -11.62 -24.45
CA ASP A 143 -3.65 -12.76 -24.33
C ASP A 143 -4.99 -12.43 -25.02
N VAL A 144 -5.95 -13.35 -25.00
CA VAL A 144 -7.27 -13.19 -25.62
C VAL A 144 -8.12 -12.05 -25.03
N TRP A 145 -7.73 -11.51 -23.89
CA TRP A 145 -8.41 -10.44 -23.19
C TRP A 145 -7.77 -9.06 -23.45
N ASP A 146 -6.67 -9.00 -24.22
CA ASP A 146 -5.86 -7.80 -24.40
C ASP A 146 -6.54 -6.75 -25.28
N GLU A 147 -7.54 -6.11 -24.71
CA GLU A 147 -8.20 -4.94 -25.22
C GLU A 147 -7.64 -3.67 -24.58
N ARG A 148 -7.22 -2.70 -25.38
CA ARG A 148 -6.59 -1.47 -24.90
C ARG A 148 -7.47 -0.72 -23.92
N GLY A 149 -6.91 -0.42 -22.73
CA GLY A 149 -7.59 0.30 -21.64
C GLY A 149 -8.34 -0.60 -20.67
N ARG A 150 -8.45 -1.90 -20.96
CA ARG A 150 -8.97 -2.86 -20.00
C ARG A 150 -8.02 -3.02 -18.82
N VAL A 151 -8.55 -3.33 -17.65
CA VAL A 151 -7.77 -3.62 -16.44
C VAL A 151 -8.21 -4.97 -15.88
N ALA A 152 -7.25 -5.89 -15.68
CA ALA A 152 -7.48 -7.07 -14.89
C ALA A 152 -7.52 -6.69 -13.41
N HIS A 153 -8.52 -7.15 -12.68
CA HIS A 153 -8.59 -6.93 -11.23
C HIS A 153 -7.42 -7.63 -10.53
N GLU A 154 -7.15 -8.85 -10.93
CA GLU A 154 -6.08 -9.69 -10.39
C GLU A 154 -5.10 -10.09 -11.50
N SER A 155 -3.84 -10.22 -11.13
CA SER A 155 -2.78 -10.81 -11.97
C SER A 155 -2.03 -11.86 -11.14
N LEU A 156 -1.87 -13.06 -11.70
CA LEU A 156 -1.29 -14.20 -11.01
C LEU A 156 0.17 -14.42 -11.44
N PHE A 157 1.00 -14.74 -10.44
CA PHE A 157 2.43 -14.99 -10.61
C PHE A 157 2.84 -16.32 -10.01
N ASP A 158 3.89 -16.90 -10.53
CA ASP A 158 4.57 -18.00 -9.88
C ASP A 158 5.38 -17.48 -8.68
N VAL A 159 5.20 -18.09 -7.50
CA VAL A 159 5.89 -17.67 -6.27
C VAL A 159 7.34 -18.16 -6.19
N VAL A 160 7.71 -19.13 -7.00
CA VAL A 160 9.05 -19.73 -7.01
C VAL A 160 10.01 -18.88 -7.85
N ASP A 161 9.61 -18.54 -9.08
CA ASP A 161 10.46 -17.81 -10.02
C ASP A 161 9.99 -16.37 -10.31
N GLY A 162 8.81 -15.96 -9.83
CA GLY A 162 8.26 -14.63 -10.02
C GLY A 162 7.72 -14.37 -11.43
N SER A 163 7.55 -15.39 -12.26
CA SER A 163 7.01 -15.23 -13.61
C SER A 163 5.51 -14.95 -13.61
N TYR A 164 5.05 -14.11 -14.54
CA TYR A 164 3.62 -13.87 -14.75
C TYR A 164 2.95 -15.10 -15.37
N ARG A 165 1.80 -15.49 -14.85
CA ARG A 165 1.02 -16.63 -15.35
C ARG A 165 -0.18 -16.19 -16.20
N CYS A 166 -1.13 -15.50 -15.61
CA CYS A 166 -2.38 -15.11 -16.25
C CYS A 166 -3.12 -14.02 -15.44
N PRO A 167 -4.16 -13.38 -16.01
CA PRO A 167 -5.15 -12.68 -15.19
C PRO A 167 -5.90 -13.69 -14.31
N GLY A 168 -6.29 -13.26 -13.10
CA GLY A 168 -7.11 -14.03 -12.17
C GLY A 168 -8.60 -13.72 -12.30
#